data_1d79c897f009fbb3d314f77c8285baea
#
_entry.id   1d79c897f009fbb3d314f77c8285baea
#
_cell.length_a   1.000
_cell.length_b   1.000
_cell.length_c   1.000
_cell.angle_alpha   90.00
_cell.angle_beta   90.00
_cell.angle_gamma   90.00
#
_symmetry.space_group_name_H-M   'P 1'
#
loop_
_entity.id
_entity.type
_entity.pdbx_description
1 polymer ?
#
loop_
_entity_poly.entity_id
_entity_poly.type
_entity_poly.pdbx_seq_one_letter_code
_entity_poly.pdbx_strand_id
1 'polypeptide(L)'
;MGSGPWPLIVVVVLLVSLAPVNGAQAQEGTANGATLDVAVLTATCMANETCEAHRPLHLVEYFSADWCEPCHEVSDQLQNLTDETTVVLQHHPSPQDATFFSSSKLRNDHDYRLLFYPSMVIDGTALLTGTRQALDLESVMENLSTNWTGLDNLTFENNTLRWNTTHNGTVAVWMVAPTAHETTDRIHSSVAYGLRTANATDNMLSLKSEDFRANTSLIVLLEDAGVRTLNVASLAPTGSKAFDGESAVADNPSPASEATVPVLAGLLFACLLLPALVMYRNLIRQAPDDTSPPKGSEE
;
A
#
# COMPACT_ATOMS: atom_id res chain seq x y z
N MET A 1 -41.47 23.15 49.74
CA MET A 1 -41.29 22.93 48.33
C MET A 1 -39.94 23.56 47.91
N GLY A 2 -38.84 22.79 47.99
CA GLY A 2 -37.50 23.29 47.74
C GLY A 2 -37.08 22.95 46.33
N SER A 3 -36.95 23.94 45.49
CA SER A 3 -36.34 23.82 44.15
C SER A 3 -34.81 23.69 44.30
N GLY A 4 -34.31 22.48 44.20
CA GLY A 4 -32.88 22.20 44.29
C GLY A 4 -32.08 22.77 43.12
N PRO A 5 -30.79 23.03 43.31
CA PRO A 5 -29.90 23.69 42.34
C PRO A 5 -29.48 22.79 41.14
N TRP A 6 -30.12 21.66 40.91
CA TRP A 6 -29.76 20.69 39.90
C TRP A 6 -29.89 21.11 38.43
N PRO A 7 -30.92 21.92 38.04
CA PRO A 7 -30.99 22.32 36.62
C PRO A 7 -29.87 23.26 36.18
N LEU A 8 -29.32 24.06 37.11
CA LEU A 8 -28.23 24.98 36.80
C LEU A 8 -26.87 24.25 36.57
N ILE A 9 -26.62 23.19 37.31
CA ILE A 9 -25.41 22.37 37.17
C ILE A 9 -25.38 21.62 35.80
N VAL A 10 -26.53 21.10 35.37
CA VAL A 10 -26.65 20.38 34.09
C VAL A 10 -26.44 21.33 32.92
N VAL A 11 -26.92 22.57 33.00
CA VAL A 11 -26.71 23.57 31.93
C VAL A 11 -25.24 24.04 31.87
N VAL A 12 -24.57 24.17 32.99
CA VAL A 12 -23.16 24.54 33.05
C VAL A 12 -22.25 23.43 32.48
N VAL A 13 -22.54 22.16 32.78
CA VAL A 13 -21.81 21.01 32.25
C VAL A 13 -22.01 20.88 30.74
N LEU A 14 -23.23 21.14 30.24
CA LEU A 14 -23.50 21.12 28.77
C LEU A 14 -22.85 22.29 28.02
N LEU A 15 -22.69 23.45 28.64
CA LEU A 15 -22.02 24.60 28.02
C LEU A 15 -20.50 24.46 28.01
N VAL A 16 -19.90 23.75 28.97
CA VAL A 16 -18.45 23.46 28.96
C VAL A 16 -18.09 22.42 27.90
N SER A 17 -18.99 21.49 27.56
CA SER A 17 -18.77 20.50 26.50
C SER A 17 -18.88 21.05 25.06
N LEU A 18 -19.38 22.32 24.92
CA LEU A 18 -19.48 23.01 23.62
C LEU A 18 -18.34 24.02 23.38
N ALA A 19 -17.36 24.12 24.28
CA ALA A 19 -16.17 24.91 24.01
C ALA A 19 -15.46 24.28 22.81
N PRO A 20 -15.22 25.01 21.69
CA PRO A 20 -14.42 24.47 20.62
C PRO A 20 -13.02 24.20 21.19
N VAL A 21 -12.65 22.94 21.22
CA VAL A 21 -11.24 22.55 21.41
C VAL A 21 -10.52 23.04 20.16
N ASN A 22 -10.07 24.29 20.20
CA ASN A 22 -9.05 24.77 19.28
C ASN A 22 -7.74 24.06 19.65
N GLY A 23 -7.71 22.73 19.46
CA GLY A 23 -6.47 22.05 19.20
C GLY A 23 -6.00 22.61 17.87
N ALA A 24 -5.01 23.49 17.91
CA ALA A 24 -4.15 23.71 16.77
C ALA A 24 -3.58 22.32 16.47
N GLN A 25 -4.25 21.55 15.61
CA GLN A 25 -3.57 20.52 14.85
C GLN A 25 -2.57 21.32 14.03
N ALA A 26 -1.32 21.33 14.52
CA ALA A 26 -0.21 21.51 13.61
C ALA A 26 -0.45 20.43 12.55
N GLN A 27 -1.00 20.83 11.42
CA GLN A 27 -0.96 20.09 10.20
C GLN A 27 0.53 20.03 9.90
N GLU A 28 1.20 18.98 10.41
CA GLU A 28 2.50 18.60 9.90
C GLU A 28 2.22 18.44 8.41
N GLY A 29 2.60 19.43 7.63
CA GLY A 29 2.63 19.33 6.19
C GLY A 29 3.53 18.14 5.90
N THR A 30 2.92 17.00 5.58
CA THR A 30 3.66 15.82 5.16
C THR A 30 4.45 16.26 3.95
N ALA A 31 5.76 16.42 4.12
CA ALA A 31 6.65 16.70 3.01
C ALA A 31 6.38 15.62 1.93
N ASN A 32 6.27 16.04 0.69
CA ASN A 32 6.14 15.09 -0.40
C ASN A 32 7.48 14.37 -0.56
N GLY A 33 7.50 13.07 -0.24
CA GLY A 33 8.65 12.23 -0.48
C GLY A 33 8.84 11.99 -1.98
N ALA A 34 10.09 11.84 -2.39
CA ALA A 34 10.44 11.52 -3.77
C ALA A 34 11.70 10.66 -3.85
N THR A 35 11.77 9.81 -4.86
CA THR A 35 13.03 9.16 -5.28
C THR A 35 13.66 10.03 -6.36
N LEU A 36 14.87 10.53 -6.10
CA LEU A 36 15.57 11.50 -6.96
C LEU A 36 16.60 10.82 -7.87
N ASP A 37 17.33 9.83 -7.33
CA ASP A 37 18.34 9.09 -8.06
C ASP A 37 18.40 7.64 -7.61
N VAL A 38 18.80 6.77 -8.52
CA VAL A 38 18.98 5.32 -8.30
C VAL A 38 20.32 4.89 -8.86
N ALA A 39 21.07 4.14 -8.09
CA ALA A 39 22.30 3.52 -8.54
C ALA A 39 22.45 2.11 -7.97
N VAL A 40 23.09 1.22 -8.69
CA VAL A 40 23.21 -0.19 -8.36
C VAL A 40 24.68 -0.62 -8.35
N LEU A 41 25.04 -1.35 -7.30
CA LEU A 41 26.32 -2.04 -7.15
C LEU A 41 26.02 -3.54 -7.09
N THR A 42 26.32 -4.25 -8.15
CA THR A 42 26.06 -5.69 -8.24
C THR A 42 27.02 -6.48 -7.35
N ALA A 43 26.61 -7.69 -6.95
CA ALA A 43 27.46 -8.60 -6.16
C ALA A 43 28.81 -8.88 -6.87
N THR A 44 28.79 -9.02 -8.18
CA THR A 44 30.01 -9.23 -9.01
C THR A 44 30.93 -8.02 -9.02
N CYS A 45 30.37 -6.82 -9.08
CA CYS A 45 31.13 -5.58 -8.98
C CYS A 45 31.77 -5.43 -7.59
N MET A 46 30.99 -5.66 -6.54
CA MET A 46 31.44 -5.54 -5.13
C MET A 46 32.52 -6.56 -4.74
N ALA A 47 32.71 -7.62 -5.53
CA ALA A 47 33.81 -8.58 -5.31
C ALA A 47 35.18 -8.02 -5.79
N ASN A 48 35.21 -6.90 -6.51
CA ASN A 48 36.42 -6.22 -6.92
C ASN A 48 36.90 -5.24 -5.84
N GLU A 49 38.18 -4.83 -5.91
CA GLU A 49 38.76 -3.86 -4.96
C GLU A 49 38.02 -2.53 -4.98
N THR A 50 37.63 -2.08 -6.19
CA THR A 50 36.82 -0.88 -6.40
C THR A 50 35.63 -1.22 -7.31
N CYS A 51 34.45 -0.82 -6.91
CA CYS A 51 33.21 -1.01 -7.65
C CYS A 51 32.57 0.34 -7.93
N GLU A 52 32.32 0.64 -9.21
CA GLU A 52 31.54 1.81 -9.64
C GLU A 52 30.09 1.40 -9.86
N ALA A 53 29.17 2.21 -9.36
CA ALA A 53 27.76 1.97 -9.53
C ALA A 53 27.31 2.29 -10.96
N HIS A 54 26.33 1.52 -11.46
CA HIS A 54 25.62 1.86 -12.69
C HIS A 54 24.23 2.41 -12.38
N ARG A 55 23.66 3.21 -13.29
CA ARG A 55 22.28 3.69 -13.20
C ARG A 55 21.38 2.84 -14.10
N PRO A 56 20.34 2.22 -13.56
CA PRO A 56 19.31 1.58 -14.35
C PRO A 56 18.44 2.66 -15.03
N LEU A 57 17.71 2.30 -16.08
CA LEU A 57 16.66 3.15 -16.63
C LEU A 57 15.45 3.19 -15.70
N HIS A 58 15.08 2.02 -15.14
CA HIS A 58 13.90 1.88 -14.28
C HIS A 58 14.22 1.21 -12.95
N LEU A 59 13.58 1.70 -11.90
CA LEU A 59 13.47 1.06 -10.58
C LEU A 59 12.07 0.48 -10.42
N VAL A 60 11.95 -0.80 -10.17
CA VAL A 60 10.70 -1.46 -9.80
C VAL A 60 10.78 -1.86 -8.33
N GLU A 61 10.09 -1.16 -7.46
CA GLU A 61 9.90 -1.58 -6.07
C GLU A 61 8.69 -2.52 -6.00
N TYR A 62 8.95 -3.79 -5.72
CA TYR A 62 7.94 -4.85 -5.74
C TYR A 62 7.60 -5.30 -4.32
N PHE A 63 6.34 -5.14 -3.94
CA PHE A 63 5.81 -5.50 -2.62
C PHE A 63 5.01 -6.79 -2.73
N SER A 64 5.50 -7.84 -2.07
CA SER A 64 4.95 -9.19 -2.14
C SER A 64 5.04 -9.90 -0.80
N ALA A 65 4.56 -11.15 -0.76
CA ALA A 65 4.65 -12.04 0.37
C ALA A 65 4.69 -13.50 -0.12
N ASP A 66 5.40 -14.39 0.59
CA ASP A 66 5.51 -15.80 0.21
C ASP A 66 4.15 -16.54 0.24
N TRP A 67 3.26 -16.15 1.14
CA TRP A 67 1.90 -16.70 1.22
C TRP A 67 0.94 -16.14 0.15
N CYS A 68 1.36 -15.15 -0.64
CA CYS A 68 0.53 -14.46 -1.63
C CYS A 68 0.56 -15.22 -2.96
N GLU A 69 -0.41 -16.10 -3.21
CA GLU A 69 -0.50 -16.88 -4.46
C GLU A 69 -0.50 -15.99 -5.73
N PRO A 70 -1.26 -14.87 -5.81
CA PRO A 70 -1.19 -13.98 -6.97
C PRO A 70 0.20 -13.36 -7.21
N CYS A 71 1.03 -13.26 -6.16
CA CYS A 71 2.38 -12.73 -6.27
C CYS A 71 3.32 -13.63 -7.09
N HIS A 72 3.04 -14.93 -7.17
CA HIS A 72 3.89 -15.87 -7.90
C HIS A 72 3.99 -15.53 -9.38
N GLU A 73 2.86 -15.22 -10.02
CA GLU A 73 2.81 -14.85 -11.44
C GLU A 73 3.63 -13.57 -11.71
N VAL A 74 3.49 -12.57 -10.85
CA VAL A 74 4.24 -11.30 -10.97
C VAL A 74 5.72 -11.51 -10.73
N SER A 75 6.10 -12.36 -9.77
CA SER A 75 7.50 -12.71 -9.52
C SER A 75 8.15 -13.37 -10.72
N ASP A 76 7.43 -14.28 -11.40
CA ASP A 76 7.92 -14.94 -12.63
C ASP A 76 8.10 -13.93 -13.77
N GLN A 77 7.18 -12.99 -13.93
CA GLN A 77 7.30 -11.90 -14.90
C GLN A 77 8.54 -11.04 -14.62
N LEU A 78 8.74 -10.63 -13.37
CA LEU A 78 9.86 -9.78 -12.97
C LEU A 78 11.22 -10.45 -13.17
N GLN A 79 11.33 -11.77 -12.99
CA GLN A 79 12.58 -12.50 -13.25
C GLN A 79 13.03 -12.39 -14.70
N ASN A 80 12.09 -12.31 -15.64
CA ASN A 80 12.38 -12.20 -17.07
C ASN A 80 12.73 -10.76 -17.49
N LEU A 81 12.38 -9.76 -16.68
CA LEU A 81 12.62 -8.34 -16.96
C LEU A 81 13.88 -7.79 -16.31
N THR A 82 14.50 -8.54 -15.40
CA THR A 82 15.69 -8.06 -14.68
C THR A 82 16.90 -8.10 -15.61
N ASP A 83 17.35 -6.95 -16.06
CA ASP A 83 18.53 -6.73 -16.91
C ASP A 83 19.33 -5.52 -16.39
N GLU A 84 20.32 -5.05 -17.16
CA GLU A 84 21.11 -3.86 -16.80
C GLU A 84 20.29 -2.56 -16.83
N THR A 85 19.13 -2.58 -17.49
CA THR A 85 18.27 -1.40 -17.66
C THR A 85 17.19 -1.31 -16.56
N THR A 86 16.83 -2.44 -15.95
CA THR A 86 15.77 -2.51 -14.95
C THR A 86 16.28 -3.17 -13.67
N VAL A 87 16.18 -2.47 -12.55
CA VAL A 87 16.46 -3.02 -11.23
C VAL A 87 15.18 -3.28 -10.47
N VAL A 88 15.07 -4.46 -9.88
CA VAL A 88 13.96 -4.83 -8.98
C VAL A 88 14.44 -4.78 -7.54
N LEU A 89 13.76 -4.00 -6.71
CA LEU A 89 13.90 -3.98 -5.25
C LEU A 89 12.66 -4.67 -4.66
N GLN A 90 12.81 -5.94 -4.29
CA GLN A 90 11.70 -6.71 -3.75
C GLN A 90 11.59 -6.54 -2.24
N HIS A 91 10.40 -6.22 -1.79
CA HIS A 91 10.03 -6.03 -0.39
C HIS A 91 9.11 -7.14 0.11
N HIS A 92 9.41 -7.70 1.27
CA HIS A 92 8.54 -8.60 2.01
C HIS A 92 8.08 -7.93 3.32
N PRO A 93 7.02 -7.11 3.26
CA PRO A 93 6.54 -6.32 4.39
C PRO A 93 5.62 -7.10 5.34
N SER A 94 5.25 -8.34 5.02
CA SER A 94 4.37 -9.17 5.83
C SER A 94 5.12 -9.82 6.99
N PRO A 95 4.70 -9.61 8.26
CA PRO A 95 5.31 -10.29 9.41
C PRO A 95 5.14 -11.81 9.42
N GLN A 96 4.33 -12.35 8.49
CA GLN A 96 4.11 -13.79 8.34
C GLN A 96 5.19 -14.47 7.51
N ASP A 97 5.98 -13.71 6.74
CA ASP A 97 7.03 -14.24 5.89
C ASP A 97 8.32 -14.50 6.69
N ALA A 98 9.01 -15.59 6.41
CA ALA A 98 10.33 -15.87 6.97
C ALA A 98 11.37 -14.81 6.56
N THR A 99 11.14 -14.14 5.44
CA THR A 99 11.98 -13.07 4.88
C THR A 99 11.48 -11.66 5.25
N PHE A 100 10.59 -11.56 6.24
CA PHE A 100 10.07 -10.29 6.73
C PHE A 100 11.19 -9.30 7.06
N PHE A 101 11.04 -8.07 6.56
CA PHE A 101 11.94 -6.98 6.88
C PHE A 101 11.18 -5.73 7.30
N SER A 102 11.46 -5.25 8.52
CA SER A 102 10.72 -4.13 9.13
C SER A 102 10.81 -2.83 8.33
N SER A 103 11.96 -2.55 7.69
CA SER A 103 12.11 -1.38 6.84
C SER A 103 11.27 -1.49 5.55
N SER A 104 11.11 -2.70 5.01
CA SER A 104 10.18 -2.97 3.90
C SER A 104 8.73 -2.70 4.31
N LYS A 105 8.37 -3.04 5.56
CA LYS A 105 7.04 -2.73 6.10
C LYS A 105 6.84 -1.23 6.27
N LEU A 106 7.83 -0.50 6.78
CA LEU A 106 7.76 0.96 6.88
C LEU A 106 7.60 1.60 5.48
N ARG A 107 8.37 1.12 4.49
CA ARG A 107 8.27 1.58 3.11
C ARG A 107 6.86 1.38 2.54
N ASN A 108 6.28 0.19 2.75
CA ASN A 108 4.92 -0.15 2.33
C ASN A 108 3.86 0.74 3.01
N ASP A 109 3.91 0.85 4.35
CA ASP A 109 2.82 1.41 5.16
C ASP A 109 2.88 2.93 5.26
N HIS A 110 4.09 3.52 5.30
CA HIS A 110 4.29 4.94 5.56
C HIS A 110 4.68 5.72 4.32
N ASP A 111 5.64 5.22 3.53
CA ASP A 111 6.11 5.97 2.37
C ASP A 111 5.11 5.87 1.21
N TYR A 112 4.67 4.66 0.88
CA TYR A 112 3.78 4.40 -0.26
C TYR A 112 2.32 4.18 0.12
N ARG A 113 2.02 3.80 1.37
CA ARG A 113 0.66 3.53 1.87
C ARG A 113 -0.10 2.50 1.03
N LEU A 114 0.59 1.42 0.66
CA LEU A 114 0.02 0.35 -0.15
C LEU A 114 -0.94 -0.50 0.67
N LEU A 115 -2.00 -0.97 0.04
CA LEU A 115 -3.08 -1.72 0.69
C LEU A 115 -3.12 -3.19 0.29
N PHE A 116 -2.49 -3.57 -0.82
CA PHE A 116 -2.62 -4.91 -1.40
C PHE A 116 -1.29 -5.46 -1.86
N TYR A 117 -1.20 -6.81 -1.94
CA TYR A 117 -0.14 -7.54 -2.63
C TYR A 117 -0.76 -8.35 -3.78
N PRO A 118 -0.05 -8.50 -4.91
CA PRO A 118 1.17 -7.77 -5.28
C PRO A 118 0.91 -6.30 -5.59
N SER A 119 1.89 -5.45 -5.29
CA SER A 119 1.93 -4.07 -5.74
C SER A 119 3.33 -3.73 -6.25
N MET A 120 3.42 -2.95 -7.32
CA MET A 120 4.67 -2.46 -7.88
C MET A 120 4.63 -0.95 -7.96
N VAL A 121 5.71 -0.33 -7.51
CA VAL A 121 5.94 1.11 -7.69
C VAL A 121 7.11 1.26 -8.65
N ILE A 122 6.84 1.84 -9.80
CA ILE A 122 7.82 2.07 -10.85
C ILE A 122 8.32 3.52 -10.74
N ASP A 123 9.64 3.68 -10.66
CA ASP A 123 10.34 4.96 -10.62
C ASP A 123 9.81 5.90 -9.51
N GLY A 124 9.34 5.31 -8.39
CA GLY A 124 8.82 6.03 -7.23
C GLY A 124 7.49 6.75 -7.43
N THR A 125 6.86 6.66 -8.60
CA THR A 125 5.67 7.46 -8.97
C THR A 125 4.52 6.68 -9.56
N ALA A 126 4.75 5.66 -10.39
CA ALA A 126 3.72 4.89 -11.07
C ALA A 126 3.36 3.64 -10.26
N LEU A 127 2.07 3.39 -10.03
CA LEU A 127 1.57 2.26 -9.24
C LEU A 127 0.82 1.26 -10.12
N LEU A 128 1.18 -0.01 -9.98
CA LEU A 128 0.43 -1.16 -10.47
C LEU A 128 0.05 -2.06 -9.30
N THR A 129 -1.20 -2.51 -9.24
CA THR A 129 -1.72 -3.33 -8.14
C THR A 129 -2.48 -4.55 -8.65
N GLY A 130 -2.10 -5.73 -8.15
CA GLY A 130 -2.66 -7.00 -8.57
C GLY A 130 -2.09 -7.51 -9.89
N THR A 131 -2.34 -8.80 -10.20
CA THR A 131 -1.77 -9.46 -11.38
C THR A 131 -2.29 -8.89 -12.70
N ARG A 132 -3.51 -8.35 -12.72
CA ARG A 132 -4.08 -7.74 -13.95
C ARG A 132 -3.33 -6.49 -14.37
N GLN A 133 -3.07 -5.59 -13.43
CA GLN A 133 -2.32 -4.37 -13.74
C GLN A 133 -0.83 -4.69 -13.98
N ALA A 134 -0.30 -5.74 -13.36
CA ALA A 134 1.08 -6.18 -13.58
C ALA A 134 1.38 -6.53 -15.06
N LEU A 135 0.37 -6.96 -15.83
CA LEU A 135 0.52 -7.24 -17.26
C LEU A 135 0.90 -5.98 -18.07
N ASP A 136 0.59 -4.79 -17.56
CA ASP A 136 0.89 -3.54 -18.23
C ASP A 136 2.30 -3.00 -17.88
N LEU A 137 3.10 -3.72 -17.08
CA LEU A 137 4.39 -3.25 -16.55
C LEU A 137 5.35 -2.76 -17.66
N GLU A 138 5.56 -3.56 -18.70
CA GLU A 138 6.45 -3.19 -19.82
C GLU A 138 5.96 -1.92 -20.51
N SER A 139 4.65 -1.86 -20.83
CA SER A 139 4.05 -0.69 -21.46
C SER A 139 4.13 0.55 -20.58
N VAL A 140 4.03 0.40 -19.26
CA VAL A 140 4.17 1.51 -18.31
C VAL A 140 5.62 2.01 -18.31
N MET A 141 6.61 1.12 -18.23
CA MET A 141 8.03 1.50 -18.28
C MET A 141 8.39 2.19 -19.60
N GLU A 142 7.92 1.70 -20.75
CA GLU A 142 8.15 2.34 -22.05
C GLU A 142 7.62 3.78 -22.13
N ASN A 143 6.57 4.10 -21.38
CA ASN A 143 5.93 5.42 -21.35
C ASN A 143 6.47 6.33 -20.24
N LEU A 144 7.28 5.80 -19.31
CA LEU A 144 7.95 6.59 -18.29
C LEU A 144 9.28 7.10 -18.81
N SER A 145 9.57 8.35 -18.55
CA SER A 145 10.89 8.92 -18.76
C SER A 145 11.50 9.30 -17.43
N THR A 146 12.53 8.61 -17.03
CA THR A 146 13.28 8.92 -15.82
C THR A 146 14.57 9.61 -16.18
N ASN A 147 14.96 10.59 -15.39
CA ASN A 147 16.25 11.23 -15.47
C ASN A 147 16.88 11.18 -14.07
N TRP A 148 17.45 10.03 -13.74
CA TRP A 148 18.12 9.81 -12.48
C TRP A 148 19.34 10.71 -12.36
N THR A 149 19.35 11.60 -11.38
CA THR A 149 20.45 12.54 -11.15
C THR A 149 20.58 12.87 -9.68
N GLY A 150 21.78 13.07 -9.23
CA GLY A 150 22.03 13.57 -7.87
C GLY A 150 23.10 12.80 -7.10
N LEU A 151 23.42 11.57 -7.46
CA LEU A 151 24.52 10.78 -6.90
C LEU A 151 25.64 10.66 -7.94
N ASP A 152 26.63 11.51 -7.88
CA ASP A 152 27.75 11.45 -8.82
C ASP A 152 28.91 10.65 -8.22
N ASN A 153 29.65 9.95 -9.10
CA ASN A 153 30.84 9.18 -8.75
C ASN A 153 30.60 8.21 -7.58
N LEU A 154 29.44 7.52 -7.59
CA LEU A 154 29.13 6.53 -6.57
C LEU A 154 30.05 5.32 -6.71
N THR A 155 30.87 5.09 -5.69
CA THR A 155 31.85 4.00 -5.63
C THR A 155 31.77 3.27 -4.31
N PHE A 156 32.16 1.97 -4.34
CA PHE A 156 32.27 1.15 -3.15
C PHE A 156 33.70 0.57 -3.09
N GLU A 157 34.38 0.88 -2.00
CA GLU A 157 35.75 0.44 -1.73
C GLU A 157 35.94 0.23 -0.22
N ASN A 158 36.60 -0.86 0.17
CA ASN A 158 36.90 -1.16 1.57
C ASN A 158 35.69 -1.04 2.50
N ASN A 159 34.54 -1.60 2.10
CA ASN A 159 33.26 -1.51 2.81
C ASN A 159 32.75 -0.08 3.02
N THR A 160 33.22 0.87 2.23
CA THR A 160 32.79 2.26 2.31
C THR A 160 32.20 2.68 0.98
N LEU A 161 30.93 3.10 1.01
CA LEU A 161 30.26 3.75 -0.09
C LEU A 161 30.63 5.24 -0.10
N ARG A 162 30.96 5.78 -1.25
CA ARG A 162 31.28 7.20 -1.45
C ARG A 162 30.50 7.74 -2.62
N TRP A 163 30.05 8.98 -2.52
CA TRP A 163 29.34 9.69 -3.58
C TRP A 163 29.60 11.19 -3.50
N ASN A 164 29.22 11.90 -4.55
CA ASN A 164 29.13 13.35 -4.55
C ASN A 164 27.69 13.75 -4.82
N THR A 165 27.18 14.75 -4.13
CA THR A 165 25.85 15.29 -4.35
C THR A 165 25.74 16.75 -3.95
N THR A 166 24.82 17.46 -4.60
CA THR A 166 24.39 18.82 -4.18
C THR A 166 23.04 18.81 -3.49
N HIS A 167 22.38 17.65 -3.39
CA HIS A 167 21.09 17.50 -2.74
C HIS A 167 21.23 17.32 -1.21
N ASN A 168 20.22 17.78 -0.48
CA ASN A 168 20.17 17.67 0.98
C ASN A 168 19.28 16.50 1.47
N GLY A 169 18.97 15.54 0.61
CA GLY A 169 18.12 14.39 0.91
C GLY A 169 18.79 13.32 1.77
N THR A 170 18.22 12.14 1.75
CA THR A 170 18.74 10.94 2.40
C THR A 170 19.26 9.97 1.35
N VAL A 171 20.44 9.43 1.56
CA VAL A 171 20.92 8.27 0.82
C VAL A 171 20.49 7.01 1.56
N ALA A 172 19.60 6.23 0.94
CA ALA A 172 19.10 4.96 1.44
C ALA A 172 19.79 3.81 0.69
N VAL A 173 20.55 2.99 1.41
CA VAL A 173 21.31 1.86 0.86
C VAL A 173 20.60 0.57 1.22
N TRP A 174 19.87 0.01 0.28
CA TRP A 174 19.19 -1.26 0.40
C TRP A 174 20.14 -2.41 0.07
N MET A 175 20.28 -3.35 1.01
CA MET A 175 20.99 -4.60 0.80
C MET A 175 20.00 -5.65 0.32
N VAL A 176 20.21 -6.17 -0.89
CA VAL A 176 19.36 -7.18 -1.51
C VAL A 176 20.17 -8.44 -1.81
N ALA A 177 19.53 -9.60 -1.74
CA ALA A 177 20.16 -10.86 -2.10
C ALA A 177 19.13 -11.85 -2.66
N PRO A 178 19.58 -12.80 -3.51
CA PRO A 178 18.77 -13.93 -3.88
C PRO A 178 18.31 -14.70 -2.64
N THR A 179 17.02 -14.97 -2.54
CA THR A 179 16.45 -15.61 -1.35
C THR A 179 15.46 -16.69 -1.78
N ALA A 180 15.57 -17.89 -1.19
CA ALA A 180 14.63 -18.97 -1.48
C ALA A 180 13.24 -18.63 -0.96
N HIS A 181 12.23 -18.97 -1.72
CA HIS A 181 10.83 -18.92 -1.31
C HIS A 181 10.58 -19.93 -0.19
N GLU A 182 9.73 -19.60 0.78
CA GLU A 182 9.55 -20.41 1.98
C GLU A 182 8.97 -21.80 1.70
N THR A 183 8.05 -21.92 0.74
CA THR A 183 7.26 -23.14 0.51
C THR A 183 7.39 -23.75 -0.88
N THR A 184 8.09 -23.11 -1.82
CA THR A 184 8.28 -23.56 -3.18
C THR A 184 9.76 -23.55 -3.58
N ASP A 185 10.11 -24.22 -4.69
CA ASP A 185 11.47 -24.23 -5.24
C ASP A 185 11.87 -22.92 -5.96
N ARG A 186 11.10 -21.85 -5.77
CA ARG A 186 11.36 -20.54 -6.37
C ARG A 186 12.49 -19.81 -5.64
N ILE A 187 13.17 -18.94 -6.36
CA ILE A 187 14.16 -18.03 -5.82
C ILE A 187 13.76 -16.61 -6.19
N HIS A 188 13.55 -15.78 -5.19
CA HIS A 188 13.43 -14.35 -5.36
C HIS A 188 14.80 -13.77 -5.66
N SER A 189 14.95 -13.00 -6.72
CA SER A 189 16.28 -12.55 -7.19
C SER A 189 16.91 -11.45 -6.33
N SER A 190 16.09 -10.60 -5.68
CA SER A 190 16.56 -9.35 -5.06
C SER A 190 15.72 -8.92 -3.85
N VAL A 191 15.55 -9.82 -2.86
CA VAL A 191 14.81 -9.51 -1.64
C VAL A 191 15.62 -8.60 -0.73
N ALA A 192 15.01 -7.48 -0.31
CA ALA A 192 15.59 -6.57 0.68
C ALA A 192 15.68 -7.24 2.06
N TYR A 193 16.87 -7.24 2.63
CA TYR A 193 17.12 -7.79 3.97
C TYR A 193 17.85 -6.83 4.90
N GLY A 194 18.33 -5.71 4.39
CA GLY A 194 19.04 -4.70 5.15
C GLY A 194 18.85 -3.31 4.56
N LEU A 195 18.88 -2.30 5.42
CA LEU A 195 18.85 -0.90 5.06
C LEU A 195 19.85 -0.13 5.93
N ARG A 196 20.62 0.74 5.30
CA ARG A 196 21.42 1.76 5.95
C ARG A 196 21.13 3.10 5.32
N THR A 197 21.12 4.14 6.14
CA THR A 197 20.84 5.51 5.66
C THR A 197 21.93 6.46 6.14
N ALA A 198 22.17 7.49 5.33
CA ALA A 198 23.04 8.62 5.66
C ALA A 198 22.42 9.90 5.11
N ASN A 199 22.81 11.06 5.66
CA ASN A 199 22.48 12.31 4.98
C ASN A 199 23.25 12.37 3.66
N ALA A 200 22.60 12.84 2.61
CA ALA A 200 23.23 12.93 1.30
C ALA A 200 24.52 13.75 1.33
N THR A 201 24.56 14.79 2.14
CA THR A 201 25.72 15.71 2.33
C THR A 201 26.90 15.10 3.08
N ASP A 202 26.74 13.91 3.70
CA ASP A 202 27.85 13.21 4.37
C ASP A 202 28.87 12.64 3.36
N ASN A 203 28.44 12.45 2.10
CA ASN A 203 29.21 11.98 0.96
C ASN A 203 29.89 10.60 1.18
N MET A 204 29.57 9.90 2.26
CA MET A 204 30.10 8.59 2.56
C MET A 204 29.25 7.82 3.56
N LEU A 205 29.27 6.50 3.44
CA LEU A 205 28.66 5.58 4.40
C LEU A 205 29.52 4.32 4.53
N SER A 206 29.96 4.00 5.73
CA SER A 206 30.66 2.74 6.01
C SER A 206 29.64 1.64 6.31
N LEU A 207 29.78 0.51 5.64
CA LEU A 207 29.01 -0.71 5.83
C LEU A 207 29.87 -1.75 6.55
N LYS A 208 29.26 -2.62 7.31
CA LYS A 208 30.01 -3.67 7.99
C LYS A 208 30.00 -4.94 7.13
N SER A 209 31.15 -5.60 7.02
CA SER A 209 31.25 -6.86 6.26
C SER A 209 30.30 -7.94 6.76
N GLU A 210 30.03 -7.95 8.09
CA GLU A 210 29.09 -8.86 8.74
C GLU A 210 27.62 -8.64 8.35
N ASP A 211 27.30 -7.46 7.80
CA ASP A 211 25.95 -7.15 7.30
C ASP A 211 25.66 -7.83 5.94
N PHE A 212 26.69 -8.31 5.21
CA PHE A 212 26.50 -8.85 3.88
C PHE A 212 26.21 -10.35 3.89
N ARG A 213 25.18 -10.73 3.15
CA ARG A 213 24.88 -12.12 2.79
C ARG A 213 25.64 -12.50 1.52
N ALA A 214 25.68 -13.78 1.20
CA ALA A 214 26.22 -14.24 -0.08
C ALA A 214 25.43 -13.61 -1.25
N ASN A 215 26.13 -13.20 -2.30
CA ASN A 215 25.55 -12.56 -3.49
C ASN A 215 24.76 -11.26 -3.20
N THR A 216 25.16 -10.52 -2.16
CA THR A 216 24.56 -9.21 -1.88
C THR A 216 24.87 -8.22 -2.99
N SER A 217 23.83 -7.54 -3.46
CA SER A 217 23.91 -6.32 -4.25
C SER A 217 23.39 -5.14 -3.42
N LEU A 218 23.83 -3.93 -3.74
CA LEU A 218 23.35 -2.70 -3.14
C LEU A 218 22.51 -1.91 -4.14
N ILE A 219 21.30 -1.53 -3.74
CA ILE A 219 20.46 -0.57 -4.45
C ILE A 219 20.48 0.72 -3.62
N VAL A 220 21.06 1.76 -4.20
CA VAL A 220 21.28 3.05 -3.52
C VAL A 220 20.30 4.05 -4.09
N LEU A 221 19.47 4.59 -3.22
CA LEU A 221 18.46 5.58 -3.56
C LEU A 221 18.82 6.93 -2.92
N LEU A 222 18.78 8.00 -3.69
CA LEU A 222 18.73 9.35 -3.17
C LEU A 222 17.27 9.77 -3.06
N GLU A 223 16.86 10.21 -1.88
CA GLU A 223 15.45 10.41 -1.58
C GLU A 223 15.19 11.67 -0.77
N ASP A 224 14.07 12.32 -1.06
CA ASP A 224 13.41 13.23 -0.14
C ASP A 224 12.48 12.47 0.78
N ALA A 225 12.56 12.76 2.08
CA ALA A 225 11.71 12.12 3.08
C ALA A 225 10.25 12.58 2.96
N GLY A 226 9.31 11.67 3.21
CA GLY A 226 7.89 11.97 3.24
C GLY A 226 7.04 10.93 2.53
N VAL A 227 5.73 11.18 2.54
CA VAL A 227 4.77 10.33 1.84
C VAL A 227 4.84 10.60 0.34
N ARG A 228 4.89 9.53 -0.45
CA ARG A 228 4.95 9.64 -1.90
C ARG A 228 3.56 9.71 -2.51
N THR A 229 3.43 10.55 -3.53
CA THR A 229 2.21 10.59 -4.34
C THR A 229 2.36 9.60 -5.49
N LEU A 230 1.46 8.61 -5.53
CA LEU A 230 1.45 7.58 -6.55
C LEU A 230 0.32 7.82 -7.55
N ASN A 231 0.61 7.56 -8.83
CA ASN A 231 -0.35 7.57 -9.92
C ASN A 231 -0.63 6.14 -10.35
N VAL A 232 -1.88 5.70 -10.34
CA VAL A 232 -2.26 4.40 -10.91
C VAL A 232 -1.97 4.44 -12.41
N ALA A 233 -1.05 3.57 -12.85
CA ALA A 233 -0.51 3.61 -14.20
C ALA A 233 -1.22 2.69 -15.19
N SER A 234 -2.18 1.89 -14.72
CA SER A 234 -2.96 0.98 -15.56
C SER A 234 -4.46 1.30 -15.45
N LEU A 235 -5.18 1.16 -16.57
CA LEU A 235 -6.63 1.23 -16.63
C LEU A 235 -7.30 -0.13 -16.35
N ALA A 236 -6.52 -1.20 -16.24
CA ALA A 236 -7.04 -2.51 -15.88
C ALA A 236 -7.57 -2.48 -14.43
N PRO A 237 -8.61 -3.29 -14.11
CA PRO A 237 -9.11 -3.37 -12.77
C PRO A 237 -8.05 -3.91 -11.81
N THR A 238 -8.04 -3.40 -10.58
CA THR A 238 -7.23 -3.99 -9.51
C THR A 238 -7.79 -5.35 -9.15
N GLY A 239 -6.98 -6.40 -9.21
CA GLY A 239 -7.41 -7.74 -8.85
C GLY A 239 -6.53 -8.84 -9.42
N SER A 240 -6.97 -10.08 -9.21
CA SER A 240 -6.29 -11.26 -9.74
C SER A 240 -6.83 -11.60 -11.13
N LYS A 241 -5.93 -11.96 -12.04
CA LYS A 241 -6.25 -12.50 -13.36
C LYS A 241 -7.14 -13.74 -13.27
N ALA A 242 -7.01 -14.54 -12.21
CA ALA A 242 -7.83 -15.73 -11.98
C ALA A 242 -9.33 -15.44 -11.84
N PHE A 243 -9.72 -14.21 -11.49
CA PHE A 243 -11.13 -13.81 -11.45
C PHE A 243 -11.75 -13.52 -12.81
N ASP A 244 -10.95 -13.39 -13.87
CA ASP A 244 -11.46 -13.05 -15.22
C ASP A 244 -11.88 -14.28 -16.04
N GLY A 245 -11.94 -15.45 -15.45
CA GLY A 245 -12.69 -16.57 -16.01
C GLY A 245 -12.10 -17.24 -17.25
N GLU A 246 -10.81 -17.17 -17.52
CA GLU A 246 -10.20 -18.04 -18.53
C GLU A 246 -10.18 -19.52 -18.12
N SER A 247 -10.58 -19.84 -16.90
CA SER A 247 -10.84 -21.22 -16.43
C SER A 247 -12.32 -21.54 -16.28
N ALA A 248 -13.23 -20.68 -16.68
CA ALA A 248 -14.62 -21.04 -16.85
C ALA A 248 -14.79 -21.83 -18.18
N VAL A 249 -14.08 -22.96 -18.31
CA VAL A 249 -14.69 -24.11 -18.98
C VAL A 249 -15.96 -24.38 -18.19
N ALA A 250 -17.08 -24.06 -18.82
CA ALA A 250 -18.42 -24.14 -18.33
C ALA A 250 -18.64 -25.39 -17.46
N ASP A 251 -18.47 -25.28 -16.16
CA ASP A 251 -19.34 -25.94 -15.24
C ASP A 251 -20.69 -25.24 -15.40
N ASN A 252 -21.56 -25.81 -16.21
CA ASN A 252 -22.94 -25.40 -16.31
C ASN A 252 -23.43 -25.13 -14.89
N PRO A 253 -23.83 -23.89 -14.54
CA PRO A 253 -24.38 -23.64 -13.22
C PRO A 253 -25.57 -24.56 -13.09
N SER A 254 -25.51 -25.44 -12.09
CA SER A 254 -26.63 -26.31 -11.76
C SER A 254 -27.86 -25.40 -11.64
N PRO A 255 -28.98 -25.68 -12.35
CA PRO A 255 -30.16 -24.81 -12.37
C PRO A 255 -30.76 -24.53 -10.98
N ALA A 256 -30.26 -25.20 -9.95
CA ALA A 256 -30.64 -24.97 -8.56
C ALA A 256 -30.02 -23.69 -7.95
N SER A 257 -28.96 -23.11 -8.52
CA SER A 257 -28.30 -21.94 -7.91
C SER A 257 -28.94 -20.61 -8.34
N GLU A 258 -29.52 -20.53 -9.54
CA GLU A 258 -30.18 -19.30 -10.00
C GLU A 258 -31.52 -19.01 -9.32
N ALA A 259 -32.23 -20.05 -8.83
CA ALA A 259 -33.50 -19.86 -8.13
C ALA A 259 -33.36 -19.55 -6.64
N THR A 260 -32.23 -19.84 -6.02
CA THR A 260 -32.05 -19.66 -4.57
C THR A 260 -31.82 -18.20 -4.15
N VAL A 261 -31.15 -17.41 -4.97
CA VAL A 261 -30.85 -15.99 -4.66
C VAL A 261 -32.12 -15.14 -4.62
N PRO A 262 -33.03 -15.17 -5.62
CA PRO A 262 -34.28 -14.38 -5.56
C PRO A 262 -35.23 -14.86 -4.45
N VAL A 263 -35.26 -16.16 -4.13
CA VAL A 263 -36.07 -16.68 -3.04
C VAL A 263 -35.56 -16.22 -1.67
N LEU A 264 -34.25 -16.26 -1.44
CA LEU A 264 -33.64 -15.72 -0.21
C LEU A 264 -33.84 -14.21 -0.08
N ALA A 265 -33.67 -13.45 -1.16
CA ALA A 265 -33.93 -12.01 -1.19
C ALA A 265 -35.40 -11.70 -0.91
N GLY A 266 -36.31 -12.44 -1.49
CA GLY A 266 -37.76 -12.33 -1.24
C GLY A 266 -38.16 -12.62 0.21
N LEU A 267 -37.59 -13.67 0.81
CA LEU A 267 -37.79 -14.01 2.23
C LEU A 267 -37.25 -12.93 3.16
N LEU A 268 -36.10 -12.37 2.86
CA LEU A 268 -35.46 -11.29 3.65
C LEU A 268 -36.31 -10.02 3.58
N PHE A 269 -36.83 -9.65 2.39
CA PHE A 269 -37.77 -8.54 2.22
C PHE A 269 -39.09 -8.78 2.98
N ALA A 270 -39.65 -9.97 2.93
CA ALA A 270 -40.86 -10.30 3.68
C ALA A 270 -40.65 -10.20 5.19
N CYS A 271 -39.54 -10.68 5.72
CA CYS A 271 -39.18 -10.57 7.14
C CYS A 271 -39.01 -9.13 7.60
N LEU A 272 -38.52 -8.23 6.76
CA LEU A 272 -38.36 -6.82 7.08
C LEU A 272 -39.67 -6.02 6.98
N LEU A 273 -40.57 -6.37 6.02
CA LEU A 273 -41.83 -5.65 5.81
C LEU A 273 -42.93 -6.08 6.79
N LEU A 274 -42.97 -7.34 7.24
CA LEU A 274 -44.00 -7.82 8.15
C LEU A 274 -44.09 -7.03 9.46
N PRO A 275 -43.00 -6.72 10.21
CA PRO A 275 -43.04 -5.92 11.39
C PRO A 275 -43.56 -4.48 11.13
N ALA A 276 -43.14 -3.89 10.01
CA ALA A 276 -43.57 -2.53 9.63
C ALA A 276 -45.08 -2.48 9.34
N LEU A 277 -45.63 -3.49 8.65
CA LEU A 277 -47.06 -3.62 8.38
C LEU A 277 -47.88 -3.82 9.68
N VAL A 278 -47.37 -4.62 10.60
CA VAL A 278 -48.01 -4.82 11.91
C VAL A 278 -48.04 -3.53 12.72
N MET A 279 -46.90 -2.80 12.76
CA MET A 279 -46.83 -1.51 13.45
C MET A 279 -47.77 -0.49 12.82
N TYR A 280 -47.79 -0.38 11.47
CA TYR A 280 -48.67 0.51 10.75
C TYR A 280 -50.17 0.22 11.03
N ARG A 281 -50.53 -1.07 11.04
CA ARG A 281 -51.91 -1.50 11.32
C ARG A 281 -52.31 -1.20 12.79
N ASN A 282 -51.36 -1.28 13.73
CA ASN A 282 -51.61 -0.94 15.14
C ASN A 282 -51.76 0.59 15.31
N LEU A 283 -50.98 1.39 14.59
CA LEU A 283 -51.12 2.85 14.62
C LEU A 283 -52.46 3.32 14.08
N ILE A 284 -52.95 2.74 12.96
CA ILE A 284 -54.30 3.10 12.44
C ILE A 284 -55.39 2.68 13.41
N ARG A 285 -55.27 1.57 14.12
CA ARG A 285 -56.29 1.14 15.10
C ARG A 285 -56.29 1.99 16.38
N GLN A 286 -55.22 2.72 16.65
CA GLN A 286 -55.11 3.61 17.82
C GLN A 286 -55.45 5.07 17.51
N ALA A 287 -55.69 5.39 16.24
CA ALA A 287 -56.18 6.73 15.86
C ALA A 287 -57.55 6.98 16.55
N PRO A 288 -57.70 7.99 17.40
CA PRO A 288 -58.98 8.29 18.03
C PRO A 288 -59.97 8.72 16.97
N ASP A 289 -61.21 8.20 17.12
CA ASP A 289 -62.37 8.53 16.26
C ASP A 289 -62.81 9.95 16.65
N ASP A 290 -62.23 10.97 16.07
CA ASP A 290 -62.47 12.39 16.37
C ASP A 290 -63.70 12.88 15.59
N THR A 291 -64.81 12.11 15.71
CA THR A 291 -66.12 12.53 15.24
C THR A 291 -67.06 12.83 16.42
N SER A 292 -66.69 13.82 17.22
CA SER A 292 -67.63 14.46 18.14
C SER A 292 -68.07 15.77 17.49
N PRO A 293 -69.37 15.97 17.18
CA PRO A 293 -69.87 17.25 16.69
C PRO A 293 -69.76 18.32 17.78
N PRO A 294 -69.50 19.60 17.43
CA PRO A 294 -69.41 20.68 18.40
C PRO A 294 -70.76 20.88 19.08
N LYS A 295 -70.79 20.79 20.41
CA LYS A 295 -71.95 21.21 21.21
C LYS A 295 -72.16 22.70 20.97
N GLY A 296 -73.32 23.01 20.40
CA GLY A 296 -73.83 24.39 20.28
C GLY A 296 -74.00 25.03 21.67
N SER A 297 -73.39 26.21 21.78
CA SER A 297 -73.72 27.12 22.89
C SER A 297 -75.02 27.80 22.60
N GLU A 298 -76.09 27.45 23.33
CA GLU A 298 -77.23 28.30 23.52
C GLU A 298 -77.00 29.15 24.76
N GLU A 299 -77.35 30.45 24.61
CA GLU A 299 -77.45 31.60 25.54
C GLU A 299 -76.19 32.36 25.90
#